data_9642178a3776fcf3279db1b1417eb59c
#
_entry.id   9642178a3776fcf3279db1b1417eb59c
#
_cell.length_a   1.000
_cell.length_b   1.000
_cell.length_c   1.000
_cell.angle_alpha   90.00
_cell.angle_beta   90.00
_cell.angle_gamma   90.00
#
_symmetry.space_group_name_H-M   'P 1'
#
loop_
_entity.id
_entity.type
_entity.pdbx_description
1 polymer ?
#
loop_
_entity_poly.entity_id
_entity_poly.type
_entity_poly.pdbx_seq_one_letter_code
_entity_poly.pdbx_strand_id
1 'polypeptide(L)'
;MRALDATSAAMGVFYGRRILVTGGAGFLGSVVVRKLRERGCREIMVPRRAACDLSRWGDIEQLFDKFRPHLLVHLAATVDNPAGHRDVAESFYNNVMMSMQLMEASSRHGVEKMICLGSASSYPTNAPVPLREQDLFKGLPDTARAVHGIAKRLPFIQAQAYRQQYGFHCVFLIPTNFYGPGDNFDPKTAYVIPSMIRKFVDAVDIGASEIVIGGTGCATRDFLHVEDCAEGILLALEHYSGGDAINLGSGAEVPIHELARRIARITGYTGRIQWDPNYPEGTMRRVLDVTRAQKEFGFRARRSLADGLLETIEWYRSTLVPDAIEPEKNAMAQSL
;
A
#
# COMPACT_ATOMS: atom_id res chain seq x y z
N MET A 1 -14.95 -35.83 18.15
CA MET A 1 -14.03 -34.96 17.36
C MET A 1 -14.70 -34.32 16.13
N ARG A 2 -16.03 -34.15 16.11
CA ARG A 2 -16.77 -33.51 14.98
C ARG A 2 -17.64 -32.28 15.39
N ALA A 3 -17.65 -31.86 16.64
CA ALA A 3 -18.45 -30.72 17.11
C ALA A 3 -17.65 -29.40 17.23
N LEU A 4 -16.32 -29.45 17.12
CA LEU A 4 -15.44 -28.26 17.18
C LEU A 4 -15.33 -27.53 15.84
N ASP A 5 -15.58 -28.21 14.69
CA ASP A 5 -15.42 -27.60 13.37
C ASP A 5 -16.57 -26.69 12.93
N ALA A 6 -17.81 -26.94 13.40
CA ALA A 6 -18.98 -26.15 13.02
C ALA A 6 -19.02 -24.78 13.72
N THR A 7 -18.48 -24.69 14.94
CA THR A 7 -18.41 -23.44 15.73
C THR A 7 -17.28 -22.55 15.21
N SER A 8 -16.21 -23.13 14.67
CA SER A 8 -15.08 -22.40 14.07
C SER A 8 -15.43 -21.73 12.74
N ALA A 9 -16.31 -22.33 11.95
CA ALA A 9 -16.75 -21.75 10.67
C ALA A 9 -17.68 -20.54 10.83
N ALA A 10 -18.37 -20.41 11.98
CA ALA A 10 -19.19 -19.24 12.33
C ALA A 10 -18.37 -18.10 12.94
N MET A 11 -17.16 -18.40 13.42
CA MET A 11 -16.21 -17.44 14.00
C MET A 11 -15.17 -17.13 12.92
N GLY A 12 -15.17 -15.95 12.34
CA GLY A 12 -14.29 -15.54 11.23
C GLY A 12 -12.84 -16.05 11.34
N VAL A 13 -12.16 -16.20 10.22
CA VAL A 13 -10.83 -16.84 10.04
C VAL A 13 -9.77 -16.36 11.04
N PHE A 14 -9.85 -15.11 11.50
CA PHE A 14 -8.89 -14.51 12.44
C PHE A 14 -9.39 -14.46 13.90
N TYR A 15 -10.47 -15.18 14.21
CA TYR A 15 -10.96 -15.22 15.60
C TYR A 15 -9.92 -15.82 16.54
N GLY A 16 -9.68 -15.15 17.69
CA GLY A 16 -8.67 -15.55 18.66
C GLY A 16 -7.21 -15.38 18.22
N ARG A 17 -6.98 -14.72 17.07
CA ARG A 17 -5.63 -14.41 16.59
C ARG A 17 -5.19 -13.02 17.02
N ARG A 18 -3.98 -12.91 17.56
CA ARG A 18 -3.29 -11.64 17.80
C ARG A 18 -2.53 -11.26 16.53
N ILE A 19 -2.94 -10.16 15.91
CA ILE A 19 -2.34 -9.70 14.65
C ILE A 19 -1.63 -8.36 14.88
N LEU A 20 -0.33 -8.33 14.61
CA LEU A 20 0.45 -7.11 14.59
C LEU A 20 0.41 -6.50 13.19
N VAL A 21 -0.06 -5.26 13.07
CA VAL A 21 -0.12 -4.52 11.80
C VAL A 21 0.74 -3.27 11.91
N THR A 22 1.99 -3.34 11.46
CA THR A 22 2.83 -2.14 11.40
C THR A 22 2.38 -1.25 10.26
N GLY A 23 2.39 0.07 10.47
CA GLY A 23 1.81 1.00 9.49
C GLY A 23 0.28 0.95 9.40
N GLY A 24 -0.39 0.24 10.35
CA GLY A 24 -1.84 0.04 10.37
C GLY A 24 -2.68 1.32 10.52
N ALA A 25 -2.05 2.46 10.82
CA ALA A 25 -2.71 3.75 10.87
C ALA A 25 -2.49 4.62 9.60
N GLY A 26 -1.72 4.12 8.64
CA GLY A 26 -1.51 4.75 7.34
C GLY A 26 -2.63 4.44 6.35
N PHE A 27 -2.49 4.94 5.12
CA PHE A 27 -3.47 4.79 4.06
C PHE A 27 -3.91 3.33 3.83
N LEU A 28 -3.02 2.47 3.35
CA LEU A 28 -3.32 1.03 3.15
C LEU A 28 -3.60 0.30 4.47
N GLY A 29 -2.84 0.65 5.52
CA GLY A 29 -2.93 -0.05 6.80
C GLY A 29 -4.28 0.10 7.49
N SER A 30 -4.92 1.27 7.41
CA SER A 30 -6.25 1.51 7.99
C SER A 30 -7.32 0.61 7.35
N VAL A 31 -7.23 0.41 6.04
CA VAL A 31 -8.13 -0.47 5.28
C VAL A 31 -7.89 -1.94 5.67
N VAL A 32 -6.62 -2.36 5.78
CA VAL A 32 -6.27 -3.72 6.24
C VAL A 32 -6.80 -3.98 7.65
N VAL A 33 -6.61 -3.04 8.59
CA VAL A 33 -7.11 -3.15 9.97
C VAL A 33 -8.63 -3.24 10.01
N ARG A 34 -9.35 -2.42 9.23
CA ARG A 34 -10.80 -2.48 9.11
C ARG A 34 -11.26 -3.85 8.61
N LYS A 35 -10.68 -4.32 7.51
CA LYS A 35 -11.02 -5.63 6.92
C LYS A 35 -10.68 -6.81 7.83
N LEU A 36 -9.62 -6.73 8.64
CA LEU A 36 -9.33 -7.74 9.66
C LEU A 36 -10.43 -7.79 10.73
N ARG A 37 -10.92 -6.62 11.17
CA ARG A 37 -12.05 -6.54 12.13
C ARG A 37 -13.34 -7.13 11.53
N GLU A 38 -13.64 -6.82 10.27
CA GLU A 38 -14.77 -7.39 9.54
C GLU A 38 -14.69 -8.92 9.43
N ARG A 39 -13.46 -9.49 9.41
CA ARG A 39 -13.20 -10.95 9.43
C ARG A 39 -13.13 -11.55 10.85
N GLY A 40 -13.55 -10.82 11.86
CA GLY A 40 -13.66 -11.31 13.23
C GLY A 40 -12.38 -11.23 14.06
N CYS A 41 -11.30 -10.59 13.56
CA CYS A 41 -10.13 -10.34 14.38
C CYS A 41 -10.41 -9.26 15.43
N ARG A 42 -10.26 -9.62 16.72
CA ARG A 42 -10.50 -8.70 17.85
C ARG A 42 -9.21 -8.13 18.44
N GLU A 43 -8.11 -8.85 18.35
CA GLU A 43 -6.83 -8.50 18.94
C GLU A 43 -5.86 -8.00 17.84
N ILE A 44 -5.91 -6.72 17.53
CA ILE A 44 -5.05 -6.07 16.53
C ILE A 44 -4.20 -5.02 17.23
N MET A 45 -2.88 -5.16 17.14
CA MET A 45 -1.91 -4.16 17.59
C MET A 45 -1.42 -3.34 16.41
N VAL A 46 -1.51 -2.02 16.53
CA VAL A 46 -1.01 -1.05 15.57
C VAL A 46 -0.01 -0.13 16.28
N PRO A 47 1.30 -0.45 16.23
CA PRO A 47 2.31 0.37 16.88
C PRO A 47 2.42 1.74 16.19
N ARG A 48 2.54 2.80 16.99
CA ARG A 48 2.81 4.15 16.52
C ARG A 48 4.29 4.49 16.72
N ARG A 49 4.91 5.18 15.76
CA ARG A 49 6.34 5.51 15.81
C ARG A 49 6.77 6.18 17.12
N ALA A 50 5.93 7.05 17.68
CA ALA A 50 6.21 7.71 18.95
C ALA A 50 6.30 6.75 20.16
N ALA A 51 5.65 5.58 20.09
CA ALA A 51 5.63 4.59 21.15
C ALA A 51 6.54 3.38 20.89
N CYS A 52 6.90 3.13 19.63
CA CYS A 52 7.71 2.00 19.21
C CYS A 52 8.40 2.36 17.88
N ASP A 53 9.69 2.61 17.94
CA ASP A 53 10.52 2.83 16.76
C ASP A 53 10.99 1.50 16.19
N LEU A 54 10.39 1.08 15.09
CA LEU A 54 10.68 -0.20 14.42
C LEU A 54 12.09 -0.27 13.80
N SER A 55 12.86 0.80 13.83
CA SER A 55 14.29 0.77 13.49
C SER A 55 15.18 0.38 14.68
N ARG A 56 14.62 0.28 15.90
CA ARG A 56 15.30 -0.05 17.13
C ARG A 56 14.94 -1.46 17.60
N TRP A 57 15.93 -2.32 17.72
CA TRP A 57 15.71 -3.70 18.16
C TRP A 57 15.03 -3.80 19.53
N GLY A 58 15.43 -3.00 20.50
CA GLY A 58 14.87 -3.03 21.85
C GLY A 58 13.37 -2.70 21.90
N ASP A 59 12.89 -1.80 21.05
CA ASP A 59 11.48 -1.45 20.96
C ASP A 59 10.66 -2.61 20.37
N ILE A 60 11.23 -3.29 19.36
CA ILE A 60 10.60 -4.47 18.74
C ILE A 60 10.52 -5.62 19.72
N GLU A 61 11.60 -5.95 20.45
CA GLU A 61 11.61 -7.00 21.46
C GLU A 61 10.53 -6.74 22.54
N GLN A 62 10.46 -5.52 23.09
CA GLN A 62 9.44 -5.17 24.05
C GLN A 62 8.01 -5.30 23.50
N LEU A 63 7.81 -4.93 22.22
CA LEU A 63 6.52 -5.08 21.57
C LEU A 63 6.12 -6.55 21.45
N PHE A 64 7.05 -7.42 21.02
CA PHE A 64 6.80 -8.85 20.83
C PHE A 64 6.60 -9.56 22.16
N ASP A 65 7.38 -9.24 23.19
CA ASP A 65 7.21 -9.81 24.54
C ASP A 65 5.82 -9.51 25.12
N LYS A 66 5.34 -8.27 24.96
CA LYS A 66 4.04 -7.83 25.48
C LYS A 66 2.87 -8.38 24.69
N PHE A 67 2.93 -8.29 23.36
CA PHE A 67 1.79 -8.60 22.51
C PHE A 67 1.75 -10.05 22.04
N ARG A 68 2.91 -10.68 21.86
CA ARG A 68 3.07 -12.07 21.37
C ARG A 68 2.20 -12.34 20.13
N PRO A 69 2.46 -11.68 18.99
CA PRO A 69 1.64 -11.81 17.81
C PRO A 69 1.67 -13.24 17.24
N HIS A 70 0.52 -13.74 16.78
CA HIS A 70 0.45 -14.97 16.00
C HIS A 70 0.75 -14.68 14.53
N LEU A 71 0.31 -13.52 14.03
CA LEU A 71 0.48 -13.10 12.65
C LEU A 71 1.02 -11.67 12.60
N LEU A 72 1.81 -11.36 11.58
CA LEU A 72 2.34 -10.02 11.34
C LEU A 72 2.01 -9.56 9.92
N VAL A 73 1.50 -8.34 9.77
CA VAL A 73 1.36 -7.63 8.49
C VAL A 73 2.21 -6.37 8.54
N HIS A 74 3.35 -6.40 7.81
CA HIS A 74 4.31 -5.30 7.80
C HIS A 74 4.05 -4.35 6.63
N LEU A 75 3.39 -3.22 6.93
CA LEU A 75 3.07 -2.15 5.98
C LEU A 75 3.81 -0.84 6.27
N ALA A 76 4.47 -0.74 7.43
CA ALA A 76 5.25 0.44 7.77
C ALA A 76 6.40 0.64 6.76
N ALA A 77 6.52 1.85 6.28
CA ALA A 77 7.62 2.26 5.42
C ALA A 77 7.87 3.77 5.60
N THR A 78 9.13 4.17 5.48
CA THR A 78 9.47 5.56 5.24
C THR A 78 9.34 5.79 3.73
N VAL A 79 8.45 6.72 3.35
CA VAL A 79 8.22 7.05 1.95
C VAL A 79 9.15 8.18 1.55
N ASP A 80 9.91 7.98 0.46
CA ASP A 80 10.76 9.03 -0.08
C ASP A 80 9.88 10.15 -0.62
N ASN A 81 10.23 11.38 -0.29
CA ASN A 81 9.58 12.55 -0.89
C ASN A 81 9.93 12.60 -2.38
N PRO A 82 8.95 12.51 -3.32
CA PRO A 82 9.22 12.62 -4.75
C PRO A 82 9.91 13.93 -5.16
N ALA A 83 9.72 15.00 -4.38
CA ALA A 83 10.27 16.34 -4.64
C ALA A 83 11.55 16.65 -3.84
N GLY A 84 12.00 15.78 -2.94
CA GLY A 84 13.11 16.08 -2.04
C GLY A 84 14.07 14.92 -1.84
N HIS A 85 15.28 15.06 -2.38
CA HIS A 85 16.38 14.10 -2.23
C HIS A 85 17.05 14.10 -0.84
N ARG A 86 16.47 14.75 0.19
CA ARG A 86 17.17 15.02 1.44
C ARG A 86 17.38 13.83 2.36
N ASP A 87 16.52 12.78 2.26
CA ASP A 87 16.49 11.71 3.27
C ASP A 87 16.61 10.31 2.67
N VAL A 88 17.24 10.17 1.49
CA VAL A 88 17.34 8.89 0.77
C VAL A 88 18.10 7.85 1.61
N ALA A 89 19.19 8.26 2.28
CA ALA A 89 19.99 7.37 3.12
C ALA A 89 19.20 6.92 4.36
N GLU A 90 18.50 7.84 5.03
CA GLU A 90 17.66 7.54 6.18
C GLU A 90 16.48 6.64 5.79
N SER A 91 15.83 6.95 4.68
CA SER A 91 14.74 6.14 4.14
C SER A 91 15.20 4.72 3.82
N PHE A 92 16.35 4.57 3.16
CA PHE A 92 16.96 3.26 2.90
C PHE A 92 17.19 2.50 4.20
N TYR A 93 17.91 3.11 5.14
CA TYR A 93 18.26 2.51 6.42
C TYR A 93 16.99 2.07 7.18
N ASN A 94 16.04 2.97 7.35
CA ASN A 94 14.82 2.69 8.09
C ASN A 94 14.00 1.55 7.45
N ASN A 95 13.80 1.57 6.12
CA ASN A 95 13.02 0.53 5.43
C ASN A 95 13.70 -0.85 5.52
N VAL A 96 15.02 -0.89 5.40
CA VAL A 96 15.78 -2.14 5.54
C VAL A 96 15.71 -2.64 6.98
N MET A 97 16.06 -1.79 7.96
CA MET A 97 16.14 -2.18 9.37
C MET A 97 14.78 -2.62 9.93
N MET A 98 13.72 -1.89 9.66
CA MET A 98 12.37 -2.28 10.09
C MET A 98 11.99 -3.67 9.59
N SER A 99 12.15 -3.91 8.30
CA SER A 99 11.76 -5.19 7.70
C SER A 99 12.61 -6.36 8.20
N MET A 100 13.94 -6.17 8.28
CA MET A 100 14.86 -7.23 8.70
C MET A 100 14.71 -7.56 10.17
N GLN A 101 14.60 -6.57 11.04
CA GLN A 101 14.43 -6.78 12.49
C GLN A 101 13.07 -7.38 12.83
N LEU A 102 11.99 -6.95 12.16
CA LEU A 102 10.66 -7.53 12.36
C LEU A 102 10.61 -9.00 11.93
N MET A 103 11.31 -9.36 10.85
CA MET A 103 11.39 -10.76 10.40
C MET A 103 12.19 -11.61 11.38
N GLU A 104 13.33 -11.10 11.89
CA GLU A 104 14.12 -11.76 12.92
C GLU A 104 13.29 -11.97 14.19
N ALA A 105 12.65 -10.92 14.73
CA ALA A 105 11.81 -11.02 15.91
C ALA A 105 10.65 -11.99 15.68
N SER A 106 10.00 -11.95 14.52
CA SER A 106 8.91 -12.85 14.17
C SER A 106 9.35 -14.32 14.20
N SER A 107 10.52 -14.61 13.64
CA SER A 107 11.06 -15.97 13.64
C SER A 107 11.40 -16.46 15.06
N ARG A 108 12.01 -15.60 15.90
CA ARG A 108 12.38 -15.95 17.29
C ARG A 108 11.18 -16.14 18.19
N HIS A 109 10.15 -15.29 18.04
CA HIS A 109 8.96 -15.32 18.90
C HIS A 109 7.85 -16.25 18.40
N GLY A 110 8.12 -17.08 17.37
CA GLY A 110 7.19 -18.09 16.89
C GLY A 110 5.96 -17.52 16.18
N VAL A 111 6.10 -16.38 15.48
CA VAL A 111 5.05 -15.87 14.60
C VAL A 111 4.79 -16.88 13.48
N GLU A 112 3.54 -17.30 13.32
CA GLU A 112 3.15 -18.35 12.39
C GLU A 112 3.33 -17.93 10.92
N LYS A 113 2.98 -16.66 10.62
CA LYS A 113 3.11 -16.10 9.27
C LYS A 113 3.30 -14.59 9.29
N MET A 114 4.18 -14.11 8.44
CA MET A 114 4.41 -12.69 8.19
C MET A 114 4.08 -12.32 6.75
N ILE A 115 3.38 -11.20 6.54
CA ILE A 115 3.30 -10.53 5.25
C ILE A 115 4.32 -9.39 5.22
N CYS A 116 5.11 -9.32 4.16
CA CYS A 116 6.02 -8.21 3.88
C CYS A 116 5.78 -7.65 2.49
N LEU A 117 5.80 -6.32 2.34
CA LEU A 117 5.56 -5.66 1.07
C LEU A 117 6.85 -5.22 0.39
N GLY A 118 7.03 -5.69 -0.84
CA GLY A 118 7.92 -5.12 -1.84
C GLY A 118 7.32 -3.90 -2.53
N SER A 119 7.76 -3.65 -3.76
CA SER A 119 7.25 -2.56 -4.62
C SER A 119 7.44 -2.90 -6.09
N ALA A 120 6.52 -2.51 -6.96
CA ALA A 120 6.69 -2.62 -8.40
C ALA A 120 7.89 -1.80 -8.92
N SER A 121 8.35 -0.78 -8.17
CA SER A 121 9.58 -0.04 -8.48
C SER A 121 10.86 -0.86 -8.25
N SER A 122 10.76 -2.03 -7.64
CA SER A 122 11.89 -2.96 -7.44
C SER A 122 12.27 -3.73 -8.68
N TYR A 123 11.42 -3.79 -9.71
CA TYR A 123 11.75 -4.51 -10.94
C TYR A 123 12.88 -3.84 -11.73
N PRO A 124 13.69 -4.63 -12.45
CA PRO A 124 14.71 -4.07 -13.35
C PRO A 124 14.11 -3.15 -14.41
N THR A 125 14.85 -2.11 -14.78
CA THR A 125 14.43 -1.15 -15.82
C THR A 125 14.15 -1.82 -17.17
N ASN A 126 14.90 -2.86 -17.48
CA ASN A 126 14.81 -3.61 -18.74
C ASN A 126 13.99 -4.90 -18.65
N ALA A 127 13.25 -5.11 -17.55
CA ALA A 127 12.39 -6.28 -17.41
C ALA A 127 11.27 -6.25 -18.47
N PRO A 128 10.92 -7.40 -19.07
CA PRO A 128 9.78 -7.48 -19.98
C PRO A 128 8.47 -7.08 -19.30
N VAL A 129 7.58 -6.40 -20.03
CA VAL A 129 6.26 -6.03 -19.54
C VAL A 129 5.20 -6.91 -20.22
N PRO A 130 4.27 -7.52 -19.47
CA PRO A 130 4.02 -7.35 -18.01
C PRO A 130 5.13 -7.95 -17.15
N LEU A 131 5.42 -7.27 -16.01
CA LEU A 131 6.49 -7.63 -15.08
C LEU A 131 6.13 -8.93 -14.34
N ARG A 132 7.00 -9.93 -14.39
CA ARG A 132 6.80 -11.23 -13.76
C ARG A 132 7.73 -11.39 -12.56
N GLU A 133 7.29 -12.07 -11.52
CA GLU A 133 8.05 -12.22 -10.27
C GLU A 133 9.42 -12.86 -10.48
N GLN A 134 9.55 -13.77 -11.45
CA GLN A 134 10.83 -14.39 -11.84
C GLN A 134 11.86 -13.41 -12.42
N ASP A 135 11.44 -12.22 -12.81
CA ASP A 135 12.31 -11.19 -13.39
C ASP A 135 12.83 -10.19 -12.33
N LEU A 136 12.36 -10.30 -11.09
CA LEU A 136 12.67 -9.37 -10.00
C LEU A 136 14.18 -9.18 -9.78
N PHE A 137 14.97 -10.22 -9.93
CA PHE A 137 16.42 -10.23 -9.69
C PHE A 137 17.29 -10.29 -10.96
N LYS A 138 16.72 -10.10 -12.16
CA LYS A 138 17.47 -10.15 -13.42
C LYS A 138 18.17 -8.83 -13.79
N GLY A 139 18.24 -7.87 -12.89
CA GLY A 139 18.92 -6.60 -13.11
C GLY A 139 18.66 -5.59 -11.99
N LEU A 140 19.09 -4.34 -12.21
CA LEU A 140 18.91 -3.27 -11.26
C LEU A 140 17.62 -2.47 -11.54
N PRO A 141 16.96 -1.93 -10.51
CA PRO A 141 15.88 -0.97 -10.68
C PRO A 141 16.33 0.30 -11.39
N ASP A 142 15.39 1.10 -11.85
CA ASP A 142 15.62 2.44 -12.37
C ASP A 142 16.51 3.27 -11.42
N THR A 143 17.55 3.92 -11.96
CA THR A 143 18.55 4.65 -11.17
C THR A 143 17.92 5.69 -10.24
N ALA A 144 16.89 6.39 -10.69
CA ALA A 144 16.16 7.37 -9.87
C ALA A 144 15.45 6.76 -8.65
N ARG A 145 15.18 5.45 -8.67
CA ARG A 145 14.50 4.72 -7.59
C ARG A 145 15.27 3.47 -7.13
N ALA A 146 16.53 3.33 -7.54
CA ALA A 146 17.33 2.15 -7.24
C ALA A 146 17.45 1.90 -5.73
N VAL A 147 17.70 2.94 -4.95
CA VAL A 147 17.86 2.85 -3.50
C VAL A 147 16.58 2.29 -2.85
N HIS A 148 15.41 2.87 -3.17
CA HIS A 148 14.13 2.37 -2.68
C HIS A 148 13.83 0.95 -3.19
N GLY A 149 14.03 0.72 -4.50
CA GLY A 149 13.76 -0.59 -5.11
C GLY A 149 14.60 -1.71 -4.51
N ILE A 150 15.89 -1.45 -4.22
CA ILE A 150 16.79 -2.41 -3.57
C ILE A 150 16.38 -2.62 -2.11
N ALA A 151 16.12 -1.55 -1.34
CA ALA A 151 15.65 -1.68 0.04
C ALA A 151 14.41 -2.58 0.14
N LYS A 152 13.50 -2.46 -0.84
CA LYS A 152 12.29 -3.27 -0.92
C LYS A 152 12.49 -4.70 -1.45
N ARG A 153 13.67 -5.05 -2.01
CA ARG A 153 14.01 -6.45 -2.40
C ARG A 153 14.68 -7.23 -1.27
N LEU A 154 15.44 -6.57 -0.40
CA LEU A 154 16.21 -7.25 0.65
C LEU A 154 15.36 -8.14 1.55
N PRO A 155 14.16 -7.74 2.01
CA PRO A 155 13.33 -8.60 2.84
C PRO A 155 12.92 -9.92 2.16
N PHE A 156 12.83 -9.95 0.83
CA PHE A 156 12.59 -11.20 0.10
C PHE A 156 13.76 -12.20 0.26
N ILE A 157 14.99 -11.73 0.14
CA ILE A 157 16.18 -12.58 0.31
C ILE A 157 16.25 -13.13 1.74
N GLN A 158 15.99 -12.28 2.75
CA GLN A 158 15.91 -12.74 4.13
C GLN A 158 14.81 -13.78 4.31
N ALA A 159 13.62 -13.55 3.75
CA ALA A 159 12.50 -14.49 3.80
C ALA A 159 12.86 -15.88 3.24
N GLN A 160 13.61 -15.92 2.12
CA GLN A 160 14.10 -17.17 1.54
C GLN A 160 15.08 -17.90 2.50
N ALA A 161 16.04 -17.18 3.06
CA ALA A 161 17.02 -17.75 3.99
C ALA A 161 16.33 -18.28 5.27
N TYR A 162 15.39 -17.51 5.84
CA TYR A 162 14.66 -17.91 7.06
C TYR A 162 13.71 -19.09 6.80
N ARG A 163 13.11 -19.13 5.62
CA ARG A 163 12.30 -20.28 5.20
C ARG A 163 13.14 -21.54 5.11
N GLN A 164 14.30 -21.45 4.48
CA GLN A 164 15.22 -22.58 4.30
C GLN A 164 15.77 -23.08 5.63
N GLN A 165 16.19 -22.21 6.52
CA GLN A 165 16.89 -22.57 7.75
C GLN A 165 15.94 -22.84 8.91
N TYR A 166 14.88 -22.08 9.05
CA TYR A 166 13.98 -22.12 10.23
C TYR A 166 12.56 -22.56 9.90
N GLY A 167 12.22 -22.79 8.63
CA GLY A 167 10.84 -23.06 8.21
C GLY A 167 9.91 -21.87 8.37
N PHE A 168 10.44 -20.65 8.55
CA PHE A 168 9.63 -19.48 8.81
C PHE A 168 8.80 -19.04 7.59
N HIS A 169 7.52 -18.81 7.78
CA HIS A 169 6.59 -18.41 6.72
C HIS A 169 6.51 -16.91 6.58
N CYS A 170 7.34 -16.33 5.71
CA CYS A 170 7.18 -14.96 5.25
C CYS A 170 6.68 -14.94 3.81
N VAL A 171 5.53 -14.30 3.58
CA VAL A 171 4.93 -14.07 2.26
C VAL A 171 5.34 -12.69 1.78
N PHE A 172 5.96 -12.62 0.61
CA PHE A 172 6.43 -11.38 0.02
C PHE A 172 5.52 -10.97 -1.14
N LEU A 173 4.78 -9.86 -0.94
CA LEU A 173 3.85 -9.32 -1.91
C LEU A 173 4.42 -8.08 -2.58
N ILE A 174 4.22 -7.94 -3.88
CA ILE A 174 4.69 -6.81 -4.69
C ILE A 174 3.47 -6.04 -5.21
N PRO A 175 2.97 -5.04 -4.45
CA PRO A 175 1.87 -4.23 -4.92
C PRO A 175 2.32 -3.27 -6.04
N THR A 176 1.39 -2.99 -6.96
CA THR A 176 1.49 -1.89 -7.92
C THR A 176 1.14 -0.55 -7.25
N ASN A 177 0.89 0.51 -8.06
CA ASN A 177 0.47 1.80 -7.52
C ASN A 177 -0.97 1.69 -7.01
N PHE A 178 -1.15 1.67 -5.70
CA PHE A 178 -2.48 1.66 -5.11
C PHE A 178 -2.96 3.09 -4.81
N TYR A 179 -4.27 3.31 -4.90
CA TYR A 179 -4.95 4.59 -4.75
C TYR A 179 -6.33 4.40 -4.13
N GLY A 180 -6.94 5.45 -3.63
CA GLY A 180 -8.29 5.40 -3.09
C GLY A 180 -8.57 6.49 -2.04
N PRO A 181 -9.76 6.46 -1.40
CA PRO A 181 -10.09 7.31 -0.27
C PRO A 181 -9.07 7.19 0.87
N GLY A 182 -8.63 8.33 1.42
CA GLY A 182 -7.61 8.37 2.47
C GLY A 182 -6.16 8.42 1.99
N ASP A 183 -5.92 8.50 0.67
CA ASP A 183 -4.58 8.68 0.11
C ASP A 183 -4.00 10.06 0.44
N ASN A 184 -2.72 10.23 0.18
CA ASN A 184 -2.01 11.49 0.43
C ASN A 184 -2.18 12.47 -0.73
N PHE A 185 -2.84 13.60 -0.47
CA PHE A 185 -3.09 14.68 -1.43
C PHE A 185 -2.15 15.89 -1.27
N ASP A 186 -1.12 15.81 -0.45
CA ASP A 186 -0.12 16.89 -0.32
C ASP A 186 0.58 17.12 -1.67
N PRO A 187 0.60 18.36 -2.22
CA PRO A 187 1.15 18.65 -3.54
C PRO A 187 2.64 18.35 -3.68
N LYS A 188 3.37 18.27 -2.55
CA LYS A 188 4.81 17.99 -2.53
C LYS A 188 5.13 16.50 -2.50
N THR A 189 4.20 15.66 -1.99
CA THR A 189 4.47 14.26 -1.68
C THR A 189 3.46 13.28 -2.27
N ALA A 190 2.38 13.79 -2.87
CA ALA A 190 1.34 12.97 -3.48
C ALA A 190 1.83 12.19 -4.71
N TYR A 191 1.33 10.95 -4.84
CA TYR A 191 1.53 10.15 -6.06
C TYR A 191 0.61 10.63 -7.19
N VAL A 192 0.73 9.99 -8.37
CA VAL A 192 0.14 10.47 -9.62
C VAL A 192 -1.38 10.66 -9.57
N ILE A 193 -2.16 9.71 -9.02
CA ILE A 193 -3.63 9.84 -8.95
C ILE A 193 -4.06 10.95 -7.99
N PRO A 194 -3.66 10.97 -6.70
CA PRO A 194 -4.10 12.03 -5.80
C PRO A 194 -3.58 13.41 -6.23
N SER A 195 -2.36 13.52 -6.78
CA SER A 195 -1.84 14.76 -7.33
C SER A 195 -2.67 15.28 -8.50
N MET A 196 -3.06 14.40 -9.43
CA MET A 196 -3.93 14.78 -10.54
C MET A 196 -5.33 15.15 -10.06
N ILE A 197 -5.96 14.35 -9.21
CA ILE A 197 -7.30 14.66 -8.68
C ILE A 197 -7.31 16.05 -8.06
N ARG A 198 -6.35 16.34 -7.18
CA ARG A 198 -6.23 17.66 -6.57
C ARG A 198 -6.12 18.75 -7.62
N LYS A 199 -5.18 18.61 -8.58
CA LYS A 199 -4.96 19.61 -9.64
C LYS A 199 -6.23 19.90 -10.45
N PHE A 200 -7.00 18.86 -10.79
CA PHE A 200 -8.24 19.02 -11.55
C PHE A 200 -9.37 19.62 -10.70
N VAL A 201 -9.50 19.23 -9.43
CA VAL A 201 -10.49 19.81 -8.51
C VAL A 201 -10.19 21.30 -8.27
N ASP A 202 -8.95 21.64 -7.91
CA ASP A 202 -8.53 23.02 -7.71
C ASP A 202 -8.78 23.87 -8.98
N ALA A 203 -8.51 23.31 -10.18
CA ALA A 203 -8.74 24.01 -11.46
C ALA A 203 -10.23 24.24 -11.75
N VAL A 204 -11.11 23.33 -11.41
CA VAL A 204 -12.56 23.51 -11.51
C VAL A 204 -13.03 24.60 -10.57
N ASP A 205 -12.57 24.59 -9.32
CA ASP A 205 -13.01 25.52 -8.28
C ASP A 205 -12.65 26.99 -8.60
N ILE A 206 -11.50 27.20 -9.26
CA ILE A 206 -11.07 28.55 -9.68
C ILE A 206 -11.45 28.91 -11.12
N GLY A 207 -12.13 28.01 -11.85
CA GLY A 207 -12.50 28.22 -13.26
C GLY A 207 -11.29 28.33 -14.20
N ALA A 208 -10.20 27.58 -13.93
CA ALA A 208 -8.99 27.63 -14.74
C ALA A 208 -9.23 27.11 -16.17
N SER A 209 -8.85 27.90 -17.17
CA SER A 209 -8.97 27.53 -18.58
C SER A 209 -7.91 26.53 -19.04
N GLU A 210 -6.83 26.36 -18.27
CA GLU A 210 -5.72 25.49 -18.60
C GLU A 210 -5.06 24.90 -17.35
N ILE A 211 -4.59 23.64 -17.46
CA ILE A 211 -3.71 22.99 -16.47
C ILE A 211 -2.49 22.39 -17.17
N VAL A 212 -1.34 22.40 -16.49
CA VAL A 212 -0.10 21.78 -16.98
C VAL A 212 0.19 20.53 -16.16
N ILE A 213 0.43 19.39 -16.85
CA ILE A 213 0.83 18.11 -16.26
C ILE A 213 2.23 17.76 -16.76
N GLY A 214 3.13 17.38 -15.86
CA GLY A 214 4.49 17.00 -16.20
C GLY A 214 4.57 15.70 -16.99
N GLY A 215 5.54 15.62 -17.92
CA GLY A 215 5.76 14.50 -18.82
C GLY A 215 5.01 14.62 -20.14
N THR A 216 5.09 13.58 -20.97
CA THR A 216 4.39 13.50 -22.27
C THR A 216 2.98 12.90 -22.15
N GLY A 217 2.68 12.28 -20.99
CA GLY A 217 1.45 11.52 -20.79
C GLY A 217 1.45 10.14 -21.46
N CYS A 218 2.54 9.74 -22.14
CA CYS A 218 2.65 8.46 -22.82
C CYS A 218 3.01 7.29 -21.90
N ALA A 219 3.62 7.59 -20.74
CA ALA A 219 3.96 6.56 -19.78
C ALA A 219 2.72 5.79 -19.33
N THR A 220 2.87 4.48 -19.10
CA THR A 220 1.76 3.63 -18.66
C THR A 220 1.99 3.06 -17.26
N ARG A 221 0.92 2.91 -16.52
CA ARG A 221 0.93 2.35 -15.15
C ARG A 221 -0.22 1.37 -14.96
N ASP A 222 -0.01 0.48 -14.01
CA ASP A 222 -1.05 -0.34 -13.39
C ASP A 222 -1.50 0.35 -12.11
N PHE A 223 -2.80 0.48 -11.91
CA PHE A 223 -3.41 1.10 -10.73
C PHE A 223 -4.35 0.13 -10.04
N LEU A 224 -4.16 -0.05 -8.75
CA LEU A 224 -4.96 -0.96 -7.92
C LEU A 224 -5.70 -0.15 -6.84
N HIS A 225 -7.00 -0.35 -6.72
CA HIS A 225 -7.74 0.31 -5.65
C HIS A 225 -7.28 -0.20 -4.28
N VAL A 226 -7.20 0.67 -3.27
CA VAL A 226 -6.69 0.33 -1.93
C VAL A 226 -7.47 -0.80 -1.26
N GLU A 227 -8.79 -0.88 -1.53
CA GLU A 227 -9.64 -1.95 -1.04
C GLU A 227 -9.24 -3.31 -1.62
N ASP A 228 -8.91 -3.36 -2.91
CA ASP A 228 -8.45 -4.59 -3.57
C ASP A 228 -7.03 -4.95 -3.14
N CYS A 229 -6.16 -3.95 -2.94
CA CYS A 229 -4.82 -4.18 -2.40
C CYS A 229 -4.89 -4.83 -1.00
N ALA A 230 -5.70 -4.27 -0.11
CA ALA A 230 -5.92 -4.82 1.22
C ALA A 230 -6.55 -6.22 1.18
N GLU A 231 -7.50 -6.45 0.26
CA GLU A 231 -8.09 -7.77 0.03
C GLU A 231 -7.04 -8.79 -0.39
N GLY A 232 -6.18 -8.45 -1.36
CA GLY A 232 -5.09 -9.32 -1.80
C GLY A 232 -4.11 -9.67 -0.68
N ILE A 233 -3.78 -8.72 0.20
CA ILE A 233 -2.95 -8.95 1.39
C ILE A 233 -3.62 -9.97 2.32
N LEU A 234 -4.91 -9.83 2.60
CA LEU A 234 -5.61 -10.72 3.52
C LEU A 234 -5.83 -12.11 2.92
N LEU A 235 -6.16 -12.22 1.64
CA LEU A 235 -6.24 -13.52 0.95
C LEU A 235 -4.89 -14.25 0.98
N ALA A 236 -3.78 -13.53 0.78
CA ALA A 236 -2.46 -14.12 0.88
C ALA A 236 -2.13 -14.54 2.34
N LEU A 237 -2.53 -13.74 3.34
CA LEU A 237 -2.36 -14.09 4.76
C LEU A 237 -3.15 -15.36 5.11
N GLU A 238 -4.36 -15.51 4.58
CA GLU A 238 -5.24 -16.66 4.82
C GLU A 238 -4.77 -17.91 4.07
N HIS A 239 -4.50 -17.80 2.78
CA HIS A 239 -4.45 -18.95 1.88
C HIS A 239 -3.08 -19.24 1.27
N TYR A 240 -2.13 -18.30 1.27
CA TYR A 240 -0.83 -18.54 0.64
C TYR A 240 0.25 -18.91 1.66
N SER A 241 0.91 -20.02 1.43
CA SER A 241 2.05 -20.49 2.25
C SER A 241 3.31 -20.77 1.43
N GLY A 242 3.30 -20.41 0.14
CA GLY A 242 4.47 -20.50 -0.74
C GLY A 242 5.59 -19.53 -0.35
N GLY A 243 6.79 -19.78 -0.87
CA GLY A 243 7.96 -18.91 -0.65
C GLY A 243 8.21 -17.93 -1.78
N ASP A 244 7.52 -18.06 -2.91
CA ASP A 244 7.71 -17.18 -4.06
C ASP A 244 7.13 -15.77 -3.80
N ALA A 245 7.74 -14.77 -4.44
CA ALA A 245 7.15 -13.44 -4.50
C ALA A 245 5.84 -13.47 -5.30
N ILE A 246 4.87 -12.62 -4.93
CA ILE A 246 3.57 -12.52 -5.59
C ILE A 246 3.26 -11.07 -5.94
N ASN A 247 2.98 -10.81 -7.21
CA ASN A 247 2.50 -9.52 -7.67
C ASN A 247 1.04 -9.27 -7.26
N LEU A 248 0.76 -8.06 -6.76
CA LEU A 248 -0.59 -7.56 -6.52
C LEU A 248 -0.86 -6.34 -7.39
N GLY A 249 -1.70 -6.48 -8.39
CA GLY A 249 -2.05 -5.43 -9.34
C GLY A 249 -3.44 -5.63 -9.93
N SER A 250 -3.87 -4.70 -10.76
CA SER A 250 -5.07 -4.88 -11.58
C SER A 250 -4.76 -5.66 -12.86
N GLY A 251 -3.49 -5.68 -13.29
CA GLY A 251 -3.05 -6.22 -14.57
C GLY A 251 -3.46 -5.37 -15.77
N ALA A 252 -4.09 -4.21 -15.54
CA ALA A 252 -4.54 -3.31 -16.58
C ALA A 252 -3.50 -2.20 -16.83
N GLU A 253 -3.12 -2.02 -18.07
CA GLU A 253 -2.19 -0.98 -18.50
C GLU A 253 -2.94 0.30 -18.84
N VAL A 254 -2.67 1.40 -18.12
CA VAL A 254 -3.36 2.68 -18.28
C VAL A 254 -2.35 3.77 -18.65
N PRO A 255 -2.47 4.40 -19.84
CA PRO A 255 -1.68 5.58 -20.19
C PRO A 255 -2.03 6.77 -19.30
N ILE A 256 -1.02 7.55 -18.92
CA ILE A 256 -1.20 8.70 -18.02
C ILE A 256 -2.12 9.77 -18.65
N HIS A 257 -2.05 9.98 -19.96
CA HIS A 257 -2.97 10.90 -20.64
C HIS A 257 -4.44 10.44 -20.58
N GLU A 258 -4.69 9.12 -20.63
CA GLU A 258 -6.03 8.56 -20.48
C GLU A 258 -6.54 8.70 -19.05
N LEU A 259 -5.67 8.47 -18.06
CA LEU A 259 -5.98 8.74 -16.63
C LEU A 259 -6.40 10.21 -16.46
N ALA A 260 -5.63 11.15 -17.00
CA ALA A 260 -5.94 12.58 -16.91
C ALA A 260 -7.31 12.92 -17.52
N ARG A 261 -7.62 12.35 -18.71
CA ARG A 261 -8.94 12.53 -19.34
C ARG A 261 -10.10 11.98 -18.49
N ARG A 262 -9.90 10.81 -17.85
CA ARG A 262 -10.91 10.22 -16.97
C ARG A 262 -11.15 11.09 -15.74
N ILE A 263 -10.09 11.59 -15.11
CA ILE A 263 -10.19 12.49 -13.95
C ILE A 263 -10.86 13.80 -14.37
N ALA A 264 -10.47 14.40 -15.50
CA ALA A 264 -11.10 15.62 -16.03
C ALA A 264 -12.63 15.44 -16.20
N ARG A 265 -13.05 14.31 -16.79
CA ARG A 265 -14.47 14.01 -16.98
C ARG A 265 -15.23 13.89 -15.65
N ILE A 266 -14.67 13.17 -14.68
CA ILE A 266 -15.34 12.97 -13.38
C ILE A 266 -15.38 14.26 -12.56
N THR A 267 -14.32 15.07 -12.61
CA THR A 267 -14.28 16.35 -11.90
C THR A 267 -15.12 17.44 -12.56
N GLY A 268 -15.48 17.27 -13.85
CA GLY A 268 -16.19 18.28 -14.65
C GLY A 268 -15.27 19.34 -15.23
N TYR A 269 -13.96 19.11 -15.29
CA TYR A 269 -13.02 20.03 -15.90
C TYR A 269 -13.14 20.05 -17.42
N THR A 270 -13.36 21.25 -18.00
CA THR A 270 -13.55 21.46 -19.43
C THR A 270 -12.42 22.27 -20.09
N GLY A 271 -11.44 22.70 -19.29
CA GLY A 271 -10.31 23.47 -19.79
C GLY A 271 -9.29 22.62 -20.56
N ARG A 272 -8.23 23.26 -21.03
CA ARG A 272 -7.15 22.62 -21.79
C ARG A 272 -6.18 21.89 -20.87
N ILE A 273 -5.77 20.67 -21.25
CA ILE A 273 -4.69 19.92 -20.59
C ILE A 273 -3.42 20.08 -21.45
N GLN A 274 -2.40 20.71 -20.88
CA GLN A 274 -1.07 20.80 -21.48
C GLN A 274 -0.12 19.82 -20.82
N TRP A 275 0.83 19.31 -21.60
CA TRP A 275 1.90 18.42 -21.14
C TRP A 275 3.24 19.13 -21.18
N ASP A 276 4.00 19.05 -20.09
CA ASP A 276 5.37 19.58 -20.03
C ASP A 276 6.37 18.43 -20.25
N PRO A 277 6.91 18.26 -21.48
CA PRO A 277 7.84 17.18 -21.81
C PRO A 277 9.21 17.31 -21.11
N ASN A 278 9.52 18.47 -20.52
CA ASN A 278 10.76 18.65 -19.79
C ASN A 278 10.74 17.98 -18.40
N TYR A 279 9.55 17.56 -17.94
CA TYR A 279 9.43 16.86 -16.67
C TYR A 279 9.80 15.38 -16.83
N PRO A 280 10.69 14.81 -15.98
CA PRO A 280 11.14 13.44 -16.11
C PRO A 280 10.01 12.44 -15.85
N GLU A 281 9.78 11.50 -16.76
CA GLU A 281 8.69 10.50 -16.67
C GLU A 281 9.11 9.20 -15.97
N GLY A 282 10.41 8.93 -15.84
CA GLY A 282 10.92 7.65 -15.34
C GLY A 282 10.62 6.48 -16.27
N THR A 283 10.40 5.29 -15.72
CA THR A 283 10.12 4.07 -16.53
C THR A 283 8.85 4.24 -17.36
N MET A 284 8.93 4.03 -18.67
CA MET A 284 7.81 4.23 -19.60
C MET A 284 6.65 3.27 -19.34
N ARG A 285 6.91 1.98 -19.11
CA ARG A 285 5.86 0.97 -18.92
C ARG A 285 6.07 0.23 -17.60
N ARG A 286 5.02 0.18 -16.76
CA ARG A 286 5.05 -0.57 -15.48
C ARG A 286 3.68 -1.18 -15.19
N VAL A 287 3.55 -2.44 -15.60
CA VAL A 287 2.33 -3.25 -15.42
C VAL A 287 2.75 -4.61 -14.89
N LEU A 288 2.04 -5.13 -13.90
CA LEU A 288 2.35 -6.42 -13.27
C LEU A 288 1.61 -7.57 -13.97
N ASP A 289 2.27 -8.70 -14.11
CA ASP A 289 1.60 -9.99 -14.35
C ASP A 289 0.99 -10.46 -13.02
N VAL A 290 -0.33 -10.59 -12.98
CA VAL A 290 -1.08 -10.94 -11.77
C VAL A 290 -1.56 -12.40 -11.75
N THR A 291 -1.12 -13.19 -12.72
CA THR A 291 -1.57 -14.59 -12.92
C THR A 291 -1.28 -15.44 -11.70
N ARG A 292 -0.14 -15.23 -11.04
CA ARG A 292 0.27 -16.00 -9.86
C ARG A 292 -0.65 -15.77 -8.67
N ALA A 293 -0.98 -14.51 -8.35
CA ALA A 293 -1.91 -14.18 -7.26
C ALA A 293 -3.29 -14.83 -7.46
N GLN A 294 -3.78 -14.81 -8.71
CA GLN A 294 -5.04 -15.46 -9.05
C GLN A 294 -4.97 -16.98 -8.86
N LYS A 295 -3.89 -17.62 -9.32
CA LYS A 295 -3.71 -19.08 -9.24
C LYS A 295 -3.54 -19.57 -7.80
N GLU A 296 -2.72 -18.88 -7.01
CA GLU A 296 -2.29 -19.35 -5.70
C GLU A 296 -3.34 -19.12 -4.60
N PHE A 297 -4.06 -17.99 -4.65
CA PHE A 297 -5.08 -17.65 -3.63
C PHE A 297 -6.30 -16.91 -4.16
N GLY A 298 -6.57 -17.02 -5.47
CA GLY A 298 -7.83 -16.53 -6.06
C GLY A 298 -7.95 -15.01 -6.15
N PHE A 299 -6.88 -14.24 -5.94
CA PHE A 299 -6.94 -12.79 -5.99
C PHE A 299 -7.24 -12.29 -7.40
N ARG A 300 -8.20 -11.35 -7.47
CA ARG A 300 -8.51 -10.52 -8.65
C ARG A 300 -8.93 -9.14 -8.18
N ALA A 301 -8.42 -8.10 -8.82
CA ALA A 301 -8.95 -6.76 -8.62
C ALA A 301 -10.42 -6.72 -9.06
N ARG A 302 -11.28 -6.16 -8.22
CA ARG A 302 -12.74 -6.12 -8.45
C ARG A 302 -13.24 -4.73 -8.78
N ARG A 303 -12.57 -3.69 -8.26
CA ARG A 303 -12.96 -2.31 -8.52
C ARG A 303 -12.44 -1.85 -9.88
N SER A 304 -13.32 -1.35 -10.73
CA SER A 304 -12.89 -0.69 -11.97
C SER A 304 -12.14 0.61 -11.66
N LEU A 305 -11.24 1.02 -12.55
CA LEU A 305 -10.55 2.32 -12.41
C LEU A 305 -11.56 3.47 -12.37
N ALA A 306 -12.66 3.39 -13.12
CA ALA A 306 -13.67 4.45 -13.17
C ALA A 306 -14.39 4.60 -11.83
N ASP A 307 -14.85 3.50 -11.23
CA ASP A 307 -15.53 3.52 -9.93
C ASP A 307 -14.58 3.97 -8.82
N GLY A 308 -13.34 3.45 -8.82
CA GLY A 308 -12.35 3.84 -7.82
C GLY A 308 -11.93 5.32 -7.91
N LEU A 309 -11.84 5.89 -9.12
CA LEU A 309 -11.58 7.31 -9.30
C LEU A 309 -12.76 8.16 -8.81
N LEU A 310 -13.98 7.77 -9.14
CA LEU A 310 -15.19 8.47 -8.67
C LEU A 310 -15.21 8.51 -7.13
N GLU A 311 -15.10 7.36 -6.48
CA GLU A 311 -15.08 7.23 -5.03
C GLU A 311 -13.96 8.09 -4.38
N THR A 312 -12.77 8.09 -5.00
CA THR A 312 -11.62 8.85 -4.49
C THR A 312 -11.83 10.36 -4.63
N ILE A 313 -12.41 10.82 -5.75
CA ILE A 313 -12.70 12.23 -6.01
C ILE A 313 -13.81 12.74 -5.07
N GLU A 314 -14.88 11.97 -4.88
CA GLU A 314 -15.96 12.29 -3.97
C GLU A 314 -15.45 12.41 -2.52
N TRP A 315 -14.63 11.43 -2.10
CA TRP A 315 -13.99 11.47 -0.79
C TRP A 315 -13.09 12.71 -0.64
N TYR A 316 -12.24 13.01 -1.62
CA TYR A 316 -11.37 14.19 -1.57
C TYR A 316 -12.17 15.48 -1.46
N ARG A 317 -13.21 15.65 -2.27
CA ARG A 317 -14.10 16.81 -2.20
C ARG A 317 -14.78 16.95 -0.83
N SER A 318 -15.20 15.85 -0.22
CA SER A 318 -15.80 15.88 1.12
C SER A 318 -14.82 16.39 2.20
N THR A 319 -13.52 16.17 2.02
CA THR A 319 -12.49 16.68 2.96
C THR A 319 -12.18 18.17 2.79
N LEU A 320 -12.59 18.78 1.66
CA LEU A 320 -12.41 20.22 1.41
C LEU A 320 -13.55 21.07 1.98
N VAL A 321 -14.71 20.46 2.24
CA VAL A 321 -15.82 21.14 2.91
C VAL A 321 -15.48 21.19 4.39
N PRO A 322 -15.32 22.38 5.02
CA PRO A 322 -15.16 22.46 6.47
C PRO A 322 -16.37 21.78 7.13
N ASP A 323 -16.13 20.95 8.15
CA ASP A 323 -17.20 20.38 8.96
C ASP A 323 -18.19 21.49 9.30
N ALA A 324 -19.40 21.41 8.74
CA ALA A 324 -20.48 22.30 9.12
C ALA A 324 -20.66 22.13 10.63
N ILE A 325 -20.35 23.19 11.36
CA ILE A 325 -20.39 23.35 12.79
C ILE A 325 -21.46 22.42 13.38
N GLU A 326 -21.04 21.39 14.15
CA GLU A 326 -21.99 20.68 15.02
C GLU A 326 -22.72 21.74 15.86
N PRO A 327 -24.05 21.81 15.85
CA PRO A 327 -24.75 22.74 16.73
C PRO A 327 -24.42 22.38 18.16
N GLU A 328 -23.91 23.37 18.88
CA GLU A 328 -23.57 23.36 20.29
C GLU A 328 -24.58 22.51 21.12
N LYS A 329 -24.17 21.31 21.50
CA LYS A 329 -24.72 20.60 22.66
C LYS A 329 -24.00 21.05 23.93
N ASN A 330 -24.06 22.33 24.25
CA ASN A 330 -23.64 22.81 25.56
C ASN A 330 -24.45 24.03 25.97
N ALA A 331 -25.73 23.82 26.22
CA ALA A 331 -26.56 24.79 26.96
C ALA A 331 -27.61 24.01 27.77
N MET A 332 -27.17 23.18 28.75
CA MET A 332 -28.02 22.75 29.87
C MET A 332 -27.23 21.93 30.90
N ALA A 333 -26.32 22.60 31.59
CA ALA A 333 -25.75 22.06 32.85
C ALA A 333 -25.15 23.21 33.69
N GLN A 334 -25.89 24.32 33.83
CA GLN A 334 -25.66 25.28 34.89
C GLN A 334 -27.02 25.79 35.35
N SER A 335 -27.72 25.01 36.17
CA SER A 335 -28.68 25.45 37.17
C SER A 335 -29.25 24.19 37.87
N LEU A 336 -28.59 23.78 38.92
CA LEU A 336 -29.19 23.33 40.22
C LEU A 336 -28.06 22.81 41.12
#